data_88f6eb1a54eba3c50aaedf1c7f83d457
#
_entry.id   88f6eb1a54eba3c50aaedf1c7f83d457
#
_cell.length_a   1.000
_cell.length_b   1.000
_cell.length_c   1.000
_cell.angle_alpha   90.00
_cell.angle_beta   90.00
_cell.angle_gamma   90.00
#
_symmetry.space_group_name_H-M   'P 1'
#
loop_
_entity.id
_entity.type
_entity.pdbx_description
1 polymer ?
#
loop_
_entity_poly.entity_id
_entity_poly.type
_entity_poly.pdbx_seq_one_letter_code
_entity_poly.pdbx_strand_id
1 'polypeptide(L)'
;MPKVRLNDVDIYYEEHGQGRPLVFLSETACDGEVWKINQVAEFSRDHRVIIHDYRGTGQSSKPSIDYTTRMFADDVVALMDHLDAQDAIVVGHSMGGRVAQVLALDHPKKVYKLVLASTGAHYPQTKGLPLKICKEMIEWGYDKYEREHTILVGWTEDYVKRHPEKIENYLKVRMHNLCPVEFYLRHLIARQSHDTSQRLKEIKQPTLILVGAGDENMTSEINHRMSSEILAMGIPKSKLVVLPNERHSYFFSNPDEAHRLIREFIRE
;
A
#
# COMPACT_ATOMS: atom_id res chain seq x y z
N MET A 1 -14.26 -7.41 -17.62
CA MET A 1 -13.09 -6.98 -16.87
C MET A 1 -12.50 -8.18 -16.17
N PRO A 2 -11.18 -8.35 -16.18
CA PRO A 2 -10.61 -9.61 -15.78
C PRO A 2 -10.74 -9.83 -14.27
N LYS A 3 -11.48 -10.86 -13.91
CA LYS A 3 -11.45 -11.50 -12.60
C LYS A 3 -10.95 -12.90 -12.80
N VAL A 4 -10.11 -13.35 -11.90
CA VAL A 4 -9.59 -14.71 -11.92
C VAL A 4 -9.84 -15.38 -10.59
N ARG A 5 -10.26 -16.65 -10.63
CA ARG A 5 -10.37 -17.50 -9.45
C ARG A 5 -8.99 -17.98 -9.05
N LEU A 6 -8.52 -17.53 -7.90
CA LEU A 6 -7.23 -17.89 -7.32
C LEU A 6 -7.48 -18.49 -5.94
N ASN A 7 -7.04 -19.72 -5.73
CA ASN A 7 -7.29 -20.44 -4.49
C ASN A 7 -8.80 -20.45 -4.14
N ASP A 8 -9.18 -19.71 -3.09
CA ASP A 8 -10.55 -19.64 -2.57
C ASP A 8 -11.26 -18.31 -2.88
N VAL A 9 -10.62 -17.41 -3.66
CA VAL A 9 -11.09 -16.03 -3.87
C VAL A 9 -11.06 -15.63 -5.34
N ASP A 10 -12.00 -14.81 -5.78
CA ASP A 10 -11.95 -14.14 -7.08
C ASP A 10 -11.26 -12.80 -6.91
N ILE A 11 -10.13 -12.61 -7.58
CA ILE A 11 -9.33 -11.39 -7.57
C ILE A 11 -9.57 -10.59 -8.85
N TYR A 12 -9.94 -9.34 -8.70
CA TYR A 12 -9.95 -8.36 -9.79
C TYR A 12 -8.55 -7.78 -9.98
N TYR A 13 -8.14 -7.65 -11.24
CA TYR A 13 -6.86 -7.05 -11.60
C TYR A 13 -6.93 -6.32 -12.94
N GLU A 14 -5.97 -5.48 -13.19
CA GLU A 14 -5.73 -4.85 -14.49
C GLU A 14 -4.24 -4.93 -14.83
N GLU A 15 -3.95 -5.00 -16.14
CA GLU A 15 -2.61 -4.94 -16.69
C GLU A 15 -2.51 -3.79 -17.69
N HIS A 16 -1.42 -3.02 -17.60
CA HIS A 16 -1.19 -1.87 -18.46
C HIS A 16 0.26 -1.85 -18.93
N GLY A 17 0.50 -1.63 -20.24
CA GLY A 17 1.83 -1.58 -20.81
C GLY A 17 2.46 -2.96 -21.04
N GLN A 18 3.75 -2.97 -21.28
CA GLN A 18 4.56 -4.17 -21.58
C GLN A 18 5.95 -4.03 -20.96
N GLY A 19 6.67 -5.13 -20.82
CA GLY A 19 8.01 -5.16 -20.26
C GLY A 19 8.09 -5.93 -18.94
N ARG A 20 9.08 -5.60 -18.08
CA ARG A 20 9.22 -6.24 -16.76
C ARG A 20 7.97 -5.97 -15.92
N PRO A 21 7.43 -6.99 -15.23
CA PRO A 21 6.29 -6.79 -14.34
C PRO A 21 6.62 -5.78 -13.21
N LEU A 22 5.68 -4.86 -12.98
CA LEU A 22 5.69 -3.92 -11.88
C LEU A 22 4.33 -3.98 -11.18
N VAL A 23 4.32 -4.48 -9.95
CA VAL A 23 3.10 -4.75 -9.17
C VAL A 23 2.92 -3.66 -8.13
N PHE A 24 1.78 -2.97 -8.15
CA PHE A 24 1.40 -2.02 -7.12
C PHE A 24 0.48 -2.67 -6.07
N LEU A 25 0.83 -2.48 -4.81
CA LEU A 25 0.10 -2.99 -3.64
C LEU A 25 -0.47 -1.82 -2.84
N SER A 26 -1.78 -1.74 -2.77
CA SER A 26 -2.52 -0.61 -2.19
C SER A 26 -2.47 -0.58 -0.67
N GLU A 27 -2.88 0.54 -0.10
CA GLU A 27 -3.03 0.76 1.33
C GLU A 27 -4.26 0.04 1.93
N THR A 28 -4.48 0.20 3.24
CA THR A 28 -5.58 -0.44 3.97
C THR A 28 -6.93 -0.13 3.34
N ALA A 29 -7.69 -1.18 3.03
CA ALA A 29 -9.05 -1.11 2.50
C ALA A 29 -9.21 -0.28 1.21
N CYS A 30 -8.13 -0.10 0.46
CA CYS A 30 -8.09 0.63 -0.79
C CYS A 30 -7.99 -0.34 -1.97
N ASP A 31 -8.75 -0.09 -3.02
CA ASP A 31 -8.66 -0.83 -4.28
C ASP A 31 -7.53 -0.33 -5.19
N GLY A 32 -7.35 -0.98 -6.33
CA GLY A 32 -6.31 -0.65 -7.30
C GLY A 32 -6.55 0.64 -8.09
N GLU A 33 -7.76 1.19 -8.07
CA GLU A 33 -8.17 2.36 -8.87
C GLU A 33 -7.32 3.60 -8.58
N VAL A 34 -6.88 3.78 -7.33
CA VAL A 34 -6.06 4.92 -6.92
C VAL A 34 -4.75 5.02 -7.69
N TRP A 35 -4.17 3.90 -8.11
CA TRP A 35 -2.93 3.88 -8.88
C TRP A 35 -3.10 4.40 -10.31
N LYS A 36 -4.33 4.42 -10.84
CA LYS A 36 -4.64 4.98 -12.16
C LYS A 36 -4.60 6.51 -12.19
N ILE A 37 -4.60 7.17 -11.05
CA ILE A 37 -4.52 8.64 -10.98
C ILE A 37 -3.20 9.14 -11.58
N ASN A 38 -2.07 8.52 -11.22
CA ASN A 38 -0.75 8.97 -11.65
C ASN A 38 0.17 7.81 -12.10
N GLN A 39 0.24 6.72 -11.33
CA GLN A 39 1.29 5.72 -11.42
C GLN A 39 1.16 4.83 -12.65
N VAL A 40 -0.06 4.37 -12.97
CA VAL A 40 -0.28 3.51 -14.14
C VAL A 40 0.17 4.21 -15.41
N ALA A 41 -0.25 5.45 -15.65
CA ALA A 41 0.11 6.21 -16.86
C ALA A 41 1.63 6.44 -16.96
N GLU A 42 2.32 6.62 -15.85
CA GLU A 42 3.76 6.82 -15.80
C GLU A 42 4.53 5.54 -16.11
N PHE A 43 4.27 4.48 -15.37
CA PHE A 43 5.09 3.26 -15.43
C PHE A 43 4.71 2.31 -16.55
N SER A 44 3.50 2.37 -17.10
CA SER A 44 3.08 1.54 -18.24
C SER A 44 3.77 1.89 -19.57
N ARG A 45 4.56 2.96 -19.60
CA ARG A 45 5.35 3.35 -20.78
C ARG A 45 6.45 2.33 -21.10
N ASP A 46 7.00 1.68 -20.07
CA ASP A 46 8.16 0.78 -20.19
C ASP A 46 8.10 -0.44 -19.26
N HIS A 47 7.01 -0.61 -18.51
CA HIS A 47 6.75 -1.76 -17.63
C HIS A 47 5.35 -2.33 -17.87
N ARG A 48 5.20 -3.62 -17.59
CA ARG A 48 3.89 -4.26 -17.48
C ARG A 48 3.38 -4.01 -16.06
N VAL A 49 2.62 -2.95 -15.91
CA VAL A 49 2.03 -2.54 -14.62
C VAL A 49 0.86 -3.44 -14.29
N ILE A 50 0.87 -4.01 -13.10
CA ILE A 50 -0.21 -4.84 -12.55
C ILE A 50 -0.77 -4.13 -11.32
N ILE A 51 -2.07 -3.85 -11.33
CA ILE A 51 -2.84 -3.39 -10.19
C ILE A 51 -3.94 -4.40 -9.89
N HIS A 52 -4.34 -4.51 -8.64
CA HIS A 52 -5.38 -5.45 -8.23
C HIS A 52 -6.13 -4.94 -7.01
N ASP A 53 -7.30 -5.51 -6.78
CA ASP A 53 -8.07 -5.32 -5.57
C ASP A 53 -7.78 -6.48 -4.62
N TYR A 54 -7.40 -6.20 -3.37
CA TYR A 54 -7.30 -7.24 -2.35
C TYR A 54 -8.65 -7.91 -2.12
N ARG A 55 -8.64 -9.17 -1.61
CA ARG A 55 -9.87 -9.72 -1.02
C ARG A 55 -10.44 -8.72 0.00
N GLY A 56 -11.75 -8.53 -0.03
CA GLY A 56 -12.43 -7.54 0.83
C GLY A 56 -12.56 -6.14 0.23
N THR A 57 -11.87 -5.80 -0.88
CA THR A 57 -11.94 -4.46 -1.50
C THR A 57 -12.49 -4.50 -2.92
N GLY A 58 -12.85 -3.34 -3.44
CA GLY A 58 -13.20 -3.09 -4.83
C GLY A 58 -14.11 -4.15 -5.43
N GLN A 59 -13.67 -4.71 -6.55
CA GLN A 59 -14.39 -5.73 -7.30
C GLN A 59 -14.00 -7.17 -6.95
N SER A 60 -12.98 -7.38 -6.09
CA SER A 60 -12.60 -8.71 -5.60
C SER A 60 -13.64 -9.29 -4.64
N SER A 61 -13.63 -10.62 -4.47
CA SER A 61 -14.50 -11.31 -3.52
C SER A 61 -14.25 -10.84 -2.08
N LYS A 62 -15.30 -10.89 -1.27
CA LYS A 62 -15.31 -10.39 0.11
C LYS A 62 -15.70 -11.50 1.10
N PRO A 63 -14.85 -12.54 1.29
CA PRO A 63 -15.17 -13.62 2.23
C PRO A 63 -15.12 -13.12 3.68
N SER A 64 -16.15 -13.46 4.49
CA SER A 64 -16.25 -13.11 5.91
C SER A 64 -15.38 -14.03 6.78
N ILE A 65 -14.08 -13.96 6.62
CA ILE A 65 -13.05 -14.68 7.39
C ILE A 65 -12.03 -13.70 7.95
N ASP A 66 -11.19 -14.12 8.88
CA ASP A 66 -10.09 -13.29 9.36
C ASP A 66 -9.01 -13.16 8.28
N TYR A 67 -8.55 -11.91 8.05
CA TYR A 67 -7.50 -11.62 7.09
C TYR A 67 -6.14 -11.46 7.76
N THR A 68 -5.09 -11.78 7.02
CA THR A 68 -3.70 -11.54 7.43
C THR A 68 -2.91 -10.97 6.25
N THR A 69 -1.81 -10.28 6.54
CA THR A 69 -0.90 -9.79 5.48
C THR A 69 -0.26 -10.94 4.70
N ARG A 70 -0.11 -12.13 5.31
CA ARG A 70 0.32 -13.36 4.62
C ARG A 70 -0.72 -13.79 3.59
N MET A 71 -2.00 -13.83 3.98
CA MET A 71 -3.09 -14.18 3.07
C MET A 71 -3.14 -13.26 1.84
N PHE A 72 -2.96 -11.96 2.05
CA PHE A 72 -2.86 -11.00 0.94
C PHE A 72 -1.63 -11.26 0.06
N ALA A 73 -0.49 -11.61 0.66
CA ALA A 73 0.71 -11.96 -0.11
C ALA A 73 0.52 -13.24 -0.93
N ASP A 74 -0.13 -14.26 -0.36
CA ASP A 74 -0.45 -15.52 -1.05
C ASP A 74 -1.40 -15.29 -2.24
N ASP A 75 -2.38 -14.38 -2.12
CA ASP A 75 -3.23 -13.96 -3.24
C ASP A 75 -2.44 -13.27 -4.34
N VAL A 76 -1.53 -12.37 -3.97
CA VAL A 76 -0.65 -11.67 -4.92
C VAL A 76 0.27 -12.66 -5.64
N VAL A 77 0.84 -13.64 -4.93
CA VAL A 77 1.66 -14.70 -5.53
C VAL A 77 0.86 -15.52 -6.54
N ALA A 78 -0.35 -15.93 -6.16
CA ALA A 78 -1.22 -16.68 -7.06
C ALA A 78 -1.60 -15.85 -8.31
N LEU A 79 -1.83 -14.54 -8.15
CA LEU A 79 -2.05 -13.65 -9.29
C LEU A 79 -0.81 -13.52 -10.18
N MET A 80 0.38 -13.35 -9.58
CA MET A 80 1.64 -13.29 -10.32
C MET A 80 1.92 -14.58 -11.07
N ASP A 81 1.58 -15.75 -10.49
CA ASP A 81 1.70 -17.04 -11.18
C ASP A 81 0.72 -17.16 -12.35
N HIS A 82 -0.53 -16.76 -12.15
CA HIS A 82 -1.55 -16.74 -13.21
C HIS A 82 -1.14 -15.88 -14.40
N LEU A 83 -0.47 -14.73 -14.12
CA LEU A 83 -0.04 -13.76 -15.12
C LEU A 83 1.38 -14.01 -15.67
N ASP A 84 2.06 -15.08 -15.24
CA ASP A 84 3.49 -15.29 -15.52
C ASP A 84 4.35 -14.04 -15.20
N ALA A 85 4.02 -13.36 -14.10
CA ALA A 85 4.70 -12.17 -13.63
C ALA A 85 5.83 -12.52 -12.65
N GLN A 86 6.88 -13.16 -13.18
CA GLN A 86 8.06 -13.53 -12.42
C GLN A 86 9.06 -12.36 -12.34
N ASP A 87 9.93 -12.38 -11.32
CA ASP A 87 11.04 -11.43 -11.19
C ASP A 87 10.56 -9.96 -11.28
N ALA A 88 9.47 -9.66 -10.54
CA ALA A 88 8.76 -8.40 -10.60
C ALA A 88 9.38 -7.31 -9.70
N ILE A 89 9.20 -6.05 -10.10
CA ILE A 89 9.35 -4.91 -9.20
C ILE A 89 8.05 -4.81 -8.39
N VAL A 90 8.16 -4.79 -7.06
CA VAL A 90 7.00 -4.69 -6.18
C VAL A 90 7.02 -3.35 -5.45
N VAL A 91 5.97 -2.57 -5.62
CA VAL A 91 5.78 -1.26 -4.96
C VAL A 91 4.63 -1.38 -3.98
N GLY A 92 4.91 -1.38 -2.70
CA GLY A 92 3.90 -1.47 -1.64
C GLY A 92 3.78 -0.19 -0.83
N HIS A 93 2.57 0.38 -0.77
CA HIS A 93 2.26 1.56 0.02
C HIS A 93 1.48 1.18 1.29
N SER A 94 1.90 1.69 2.44
CA SER A 94 1.22 1.49 3.72
C SER A 94 1.03 0.00 4.06
N MET A 95 -0.19 -0.51 4.13
CA MET A 95 -0.47 -1.94 4.28
C MET A 95 0.15 -2.76 3.14
N GLY A 96 0.12 -2.26 1.90
CA GLY A 96 0.75 -2.92 0.75
C GLY A 96 2.25 -3.12 0.94
N GLY A 97 2.94 -2.21 1.65
CA GLY A 97 4.34 -2.39 2.01
C GLY A 97 4.57 -3.53 3.01
N ARG A 98 3.61 -3.81 3.89
CA ARG A 98 3.63 -4.97 4.79
C ARG A 98 3.44 -6.28 4.02
N VAL A 99 2.50 -6.28 3.08
CA VAL A 99 2.27 -7.41 2.16
C VAL A 99 3.52 -7.66 1.31
N ALA A 100 4.14 -6.61 0.78
CA ALA A 100 5.38 -6.69 0.00
C ALA A 100 6.56 -7.28 0.79
N GLN A 101 6.67 -6.99 2.10
CA GLN A 101 7.67 -7.62 2.96
C GLN A 101 7.44 -9.12 3.07
N VAL A 102 6.21 -9.58 3.32
CA VAL A 102 5.87 -11.02 3.37
C VAL A 102 6.20 -11.68 2.04
N LEU A 103 5.82 -11.05 0.92
CA LEU A 103 6.11 -11.57 -0.41
C LEU A 103 7.62 -11.71 -0.64
N ALA A 104 8.42 -10.72 -0.28
CA ALA A 104 9.89 -10.78 -0.40
C ALA A 104 10.53 -11.84 0.51
N LEU A 105 9.96 -12.08 1.70
CA LEU A 105 10.45 -13.06 2.67
C LEU A 105 10.10 -14.50 2.29
N ASP A 106 8.85 -14.74 1.92
CA ASP A 106 8.34 -16.09 1.73
C ASP A 106 8.42 -16.54 0.26
N HIS A 107 8.47 -15.59 -0.70
CA HIS A 107 8.56 -15.83 -2.14
C HIS A 107 9.68 -15.00 -2.81
N PRO A 108 10.93 -15.08 -2.32
CA PRO A 108 12.03 -14.18 -2.73
C PRO A 108 12.34 -14.23 -4.23
N LYS A 109 12.05 -15.34 -4.90
CA LYS A 109 12.27 -15.51 -6.36
C LYS A 109 11.27 -14.73 -7.22
N LYS A 110 10.15 -14.30 -6.64
CA LYS A 110 9.13 -13.50 -7.32
C LYS A 110 9.50 -12.01 -7.40
N VAL A 111 10.38 -11.55 -6.50
CA VAL A 111 10.67 -10.13 -6.31
C VAL A 111 12.08 -9.81 -6.77
N TYR A 112 12.20 -8.99 -7.82
CA TYR A 112 13.46 -8.46 -8.32
C TYR A 112 13.94 -7.28 -7.47
N LYS A 113 13.10 -6.26 -7.33
CA LYS A 113 13.33 -5.06 -6.51
C LYS A 113 12.10 -4.74 -5.68
N LEU A 114 12.32 -4.12 -4.53
CA LEU A 114 11.27 -3.82 -3.57
C LEU A 114 11.23 -2.31 -3.29
N VAL A 115 10.04 -1.72 -3.37
CA VAL A 115 9.78 -0.35 -2.91
C VAL A 115 8.81 -0.41 -1.75
N LEU A 116 9.24 0.03 -0.58
CA LEU A 116 8.47 0.09 0.64
C LEU A 116 8.14 1.55 0.96
N ALA A 117 6.89 1.94 0.76
CA ALA A 117 6.42 3.31 0.83
C ALA A 117 5.53 3.51 2.06
N SER A 118 5.89 4.43 2.96
CA SER A 118 5.10 4.80 4.16
C SER A 118 4.59 3.58 4.93
N THR A 119 5.49 2.68 5.30
CA THR A 119 5.17 1.38 5.92
C THR A 119 6.10 1.04 7.07
N GLY A 120 5.92 -0.11 7.70
CA GLY A 120 6.75 -0.57 8.79
C GLY A 120 6.77 -2.09 8.93
N ALA A 121 7.74 -2.61 9.70
CA ALA A 121 7.91 -4.04 9.95
C ALA A 121 6.86 -4.61 10.91
N HIS A 122 6.35 -3.79 11.81
CA HIS A 122 5.29 -4.14 12.74
C HIS A 122 4.37 -2.92 12.97
N TYR A 123 3.23 -3.17 13.57
CA TYR A 123 2.35 -2.11 14.04
C TYR A 123 2.35 -2.16 15.58
N PRO A 124 2.55 -1.02 16.27
CA PRO A 124 2.43 -1.01 17.73
C PRO A 124 1.04 -1.50 18.10
N GLN A 125 0.98 -2.51 18.96
CA GLN A 125 -0.31 -3.02 19.42
C GLN A 125 -0.98 -1.98 20.33
N THR A 126 -1.72 -1.07 19.73
CA THR A 126 -2.51 -0.09 20.46
C THR A 126 -3.80 -0.77 20.90
N LYS A 127 -3.83 -1.21 22.16
CA LYS A 127 -5.05 -1.75 22.74
C LYS A 127 -6.20 -0.75 22.55
N GLY A 128 -7.28 -1.21 21.91
CA GLY A 128 -8.48 -0.41 21.71
C GLY A 128 -8.53 0.46 20.46
N LEU A 129 -7.51 0.50 19.61
CA LEU A 129 -7.57 1.27 18.36
C LEU A 129 -8.75 0.85 17.44
N PRO A 130 -9.02 -0.44 17.19
CA PRO A 130 -10.20 -0.82 16.41
C PRO A 130 -11.49 -0.31 17.01
N LEU A 131 -11.62 -0.35 18.36
CA LEU A 131 -12.80 0.14 19.07
C LEU A 131 -12.95 1.67 18.94
N LYS A 132 -11.85 2.42 19.01
CA LYS A 132 -11.85 3.87 18.79
C LYS A 132 -12.35 4.19 17.40
N ILE A 133 -11.80 3.55 16.37
CA ILE A 133 -12.19 3.72 14.97
C ILE A 133 -13.68 3.37 14.78
N CYS A 134 -14.15 2.26 15.33
CA CYS A 134 -15.58 1.91 15.27
C CYS A 134 -16.47 2.97 15.91
N LYS A 135 -16.08 3.56 17.05
CA LYS A 135 -16.84 4.65 17.68
C LYS A 135 -16.89 5.89 16.79
N GLU A 136 -15.78 6.28 16.21
CA GLU A 136 -15.72 7.44 15.28
C GLU A 136 -16.58 7.19 14.04
N MET A 137 -16.55 5.97 13.47
CA MET A 137 -17.41 5.59 12.35
C MET A 137 -18.90 5.63 12.69
N ILE A 138 -19.28 5.23 13.93
CA ILE A 138 -20.67 5.30 14.40
C ILE A 138 -21.09 6.74 14.61
N GLU A 139 -20.24 7.56 15.21
CA GLU A 139 -20.54 8.96 15.54
C GLU A 139 -20.65 9.84 14.30
N TRP A 140 -19.74 9.68 13.33
CA TRP A 140 -19.64 10.54 12.15
C TRP A 140 -20.34 10.00 10.91
N GLY A 141 -20.60 8.70 10.88
CA GLY A 141 -20.93 7.93 9.67
C GLY A 141 -19.67 7.52 8.93
N TYR A 142 -19.70 6.33 8.33
CA TYR A 142 -18.50 5.71 7.75
C TYR A 142 -17.92 6.52 6.58
N ASP A 143 -18.75 7.01 5.68
CA ASP A 143 -18.31 7.79 4.52
C ASP A 143 -17.58 9.07 4.95
N LYS A 144 -18.15 9.78 5.94
CA LYS A 144 -17.53 10.98 6.50
C LYS A 144 -16.22 10.64 7.22
N TYR A 145 -16.22 9.59 8.05
CA TYR A 145 -15.00 9.13 8.72
C TYR A 145 -13.90 8.86 7.71
N GLU A 146 -14.15 8.07 6.68
CA GLU A 146 -13.14 7.69 5.68
C GLU A 146 -12.61 8.92 4.92
N ARG A 147 -13.50 9.84 4.55
CA ARG A 147 -13.14 11.10 3.91
C ARG A 147 -12.22 11.95 4.79
N GLU A 148 -12.65 12.27 6.00
CA GLU A 148 -11.91 13.15 6.92
C GLU A 148 -10.59 12.50 7.35
N HIS A 149 -10.60 11.21 7.62
CA HIS A 149 -9.39 10.46 7.98
C HIS A 149 -8.38 10.47 6.83
N THR A 150 -8.82 10.21 5.61
CA THR A 150 -7.96 10.23 4.40
C THR A 150 -7.31 11.60 4.21
N ILE A 151 -8.06 12.69 4.38
CA ILE A 151 -7.53 14.06 4.27
C ILE A 151 -6.50 14.33 5.37
N LEU A 152 -6.87 14.05 6.62
CA LEU A 152 -6.04 14.31 7.79
C LEU A 152 -4.68 13.62 7.72
N VAL A 153 -4.69 12.37 7.27
CA VAL A 153 -3.53 11.51 7.19
C VAL A 153 -2.70 11.81 5.97
N GLY A 154 -3.37 12.00 4.84
CA GLY A 154 -2.75 12.04 3.51
C GLY A 154 -1.89 13.27 3.26
N TRP A 155 -2.35 14.45 3.69
CA TRP A 155 -1.75 15.73 3.27
C TRP A 155 -1.58 16.74 4.40
N THR A 156 -0.71 17.71 4.17
CA THR A 156 -0.61 18.88 5.06
C THR A 156 -1.83 19.79 4.88
N GLU A 157 -2.22 20.50 5.94
CA GLU A 157 -3.32 21.49 5.85
C GLU A 157 -3.08 22.52 4.76
N ASP A 158 -1.84 22.95 4.59
CA ASP A 158 -1.45 23.93 3.57
C ASP A 158 -1.67 23.35 2.15
N TYR A 159 -1.32 22.09 1.92
CA TYR A 159 -1.57 21.42 0.64
C TYR A 159 -3.08 21.32 0.36
N VAL A 160 -3.88 20.90 1.34
CA VAL A 160 -5.34 20.81 1.22
C VAL A 160 -5.96 22.15 0.85
N LYS A 161 -5.52 23.23 1.52
CA LYS A 161 -6.00 24.59 1.25
C LYS A 161 -5.64 25.10 -0.15
N ARG A 162 -4.45 24.75 -0.66
CA ARG A 162 -3.97 25.20 -1.98
C ARG A 162 -4.47 24.36 -3.15
N HIS A 163 -4.86 23.10 -2.91
CA HIS A 163 -5.22 22.15 -3.98
C HIS A 163 -6.53 21.40 -3.70
N PRO A 164 -7.65 22.10 -3.35
CA PRO A 164 -8.90 21.44 -2.99
C PRO A 164 -9.44 20.55 -4.11
N GLU A 165 -9.28 20.95 -5.38
CA GLU A 165 -9.72 20.16 -6.54
C GLU A 165 -8.96 18.85 -6.72
N LYS A 166 -7.64 18.83 -6.40
CA LYS A 166 -6.85 17.60 -6.44
C LYS A 166 -7.28 16.64 -5.34
N ILE A 167 -7.57 17.16 -4.15
CA ILE A 167 -8.09 16.38 -3.02
C ILE A 167 -9.44 15.77 -3.39
N GLU A 168 -10.38 16.56 -3.93
CA GLU A 168 -11.68 16.06 -4.36
C GLU A 168 -11.59 14.98 -5.46
N ASN A 169 -10.70 15.17 -6.43
CA ASN A 169 -10.46 14.17 -7.47
C ASN A 169 -9.93 12.85 -6.89
N TYR A 170 -8.99 12.92 -5.95
CA TYR A 170 -8.51 11.73 -5.27
C TYR A 170 -9.62 11.04 -4.47
N LEU A 171 -10.36 11.80 -3.66
CA LEU A 171 -11.44 11.28 -2.84
C LEU A 171 -12.55 10.66 -3.69
N LYS A 172 -12.87 11.25 -4.85
CA LYS A 172 -13.83 10.69 -5.79
C LYS A 172 -13.42 9.28 -6.26
N VAL A 173 -12.14 9.06 -6.55
CA VAL A 173 -11.63 7.75 -6.93
C VAL A 173 -11.64 6.81 -5.73
N ARG A 174 -11.05 7.24 -4.61
CA ARG A 174 -10.92 6.45 -3.37
C ARG A 174 -12.26 5.95 -2.84
N MET A 175 -13.30 6.78 -2.92
CA MET A 175 -14.61 6.47 -2.35
C MET A 175 -15.59 5.87 -3.36
N HIS A 176 -15.19 5.72 -4.63
CA HIS A 176 -16.06 5.15 -5.66
C HIS A 176 -16.49 3.71 -5.35
N ASN A 177 -15.53 2.90 -4.90
CA ASN A 177 -15.73 1.52 -4.46
C ASN A 177 -15.39 1.38 -2.98
N LEU A 178 -15.99 2.23 -2.14
CA LEU A 178 -15.68 2.26 -0.71
C LEU A 178 -15.79 0.86 -0.11
N CYS A 179 -14.71 0.42 0.55
CA CYS A 179 -14.64 -0.88 1.19
C CYS A 179 -15.72 -0.97 2.29
N PRO A 180 -16.61 -1.97 2.30
CA PRO A 180 -17.61 -2.07 3.36
C PRO A 180 -16.95 -2.18 4.74
N VAL A 181 -17.57 -1.59 5.78
CA VAL A 181 -17.03 -1.46 7.14
C VAL A 181 -16.50 -2.78 7.71
N GLU A 182 -17.22 -3.89 7.50
CA GLU A 182 -16.79 -5.22 7.96
C GLU A 182 -15.40 -5.56 7.41
N PHE A 183 -15.17 -5.35 6.11
CA PHE A 183 -13.91 -5.71 5.46
C PHE A 183 -12.82 -4.68 5.73
N TYR A 184 -13.17 -3.40 5.89
CA TYR A 184 -12.25 -2.39 6.41
C TYR A 184 -11.65 -2.80 7.76
N LEU A 185 -12.48 -3.24 8.69
CA LEU A 185 -12.04 -3.71 10.01
C LEU A 185 -11.16 -4.96 9.91
N ARG A 186 -11.46 -5.90 9.01
CA ARG A 186 -10.61 -7.07 8.76
C ARG A 186 -9.24 -6.69 8.20
N HIS A 187 -9.19 -5.73 7.27
CA HIS A 187 -7.93 -5.16 6.77
C HIS A 187 -7.14 -4.46 7.88
N LEU A 188 -7.83 -3.70 8.73
CA LEU A 188 -7.21 -3.02 9.87
C LEU A 188 -6.58 -4.02 10.84
N ILE A 189 -7.28 -5.09 11.18
CA ILE A 189 -6.79 -6.16 12.05
C ILE A 189 -5.60 -6.87 11.41
N ALA A 190 -5.68 -7.22 10.12
CA ALA A 190 -4.57 -7.83 9.37
C ALA A 190 -3.32 -6.95 9.41
N ARG A 191 -3.48 -5.65 9.21
CA ARG A 191 -2.38 -4.67 9.30
C ARG A 191 -1.78 -4.60 10.69
N GLN A 192 -2.62 -4.62 11.74
CA GLN A 192 -2.16 -4.52 13.13
C GLN A 192 -1.48 -5.79 13.64
N SER A 193 -1.86 -6.95 13.13
CA SER A 193 -1.24 -8.23 13.49
C SER A 193 0.06 -8.53 12.73
N HIS A 194 0.42 -7.67 11.77
CA HIS A 194 1.64 -7.86 11.00
C HIS A 194 2.90 -7.64 11.84
N ASP A 195 3.84 -8.58 11.76
CA ASP A 195 5.18 -8.45 12.34
C ASP A 195 6.21 -9.24 11.52
N THR A 196 7.14 -8.51 10.91
CA THR A 196 8.31 -9.04 10.20
C THR A 196 9.62 -8.58 10.83
N SER A 197 9.58 -7.90 11.98
CA SER A 197 10.75 -7.23 12.60
C SER A 197 11.95 -8.14 12.81
N GLN A 198 11.72 -9.41 13.19
CA GLN A 198 12.77 -10.38 13.41
C GLN A 198 13.37 -10.96 12.12
N ARG A 199 12.68 -10.75 10.99
CA ARG A 199 13.04 -11.36 9.70
C ARG A 199 13.58 -10.35 8.68
N LEU A 200 13.72 -9.07 9.00
CA LEU A 200 14.15 -8.03 8.05
C LEU A 200 15.50 -8.34 7.38
N LYS A 201 16.41 -8.99 8.10
CA LYS A 201 17.72 -9.42 7.58
C LYS A 201 17.63 -10.49 6.48
N GLU A 202 16.49 -11.17 6.34
CA GLU A 202 16.25 -12.19 5.32
C GLU A 202 15.85 -11.56 3.98
N ILE A 203 15.37 -10.33 3.96
CA ILE A 203 15.06 -9.59 2.71
C ILE A 203 16.37 -9.26 2.00
N LYS A 204 16.62 -9.92 0.86
CA LYS A 204 17.88 -9.81 0.09
C LYS A 204 17.76 -8.94 -1.16
N GLN A 205 16.54 -8.63 -1.56
CA GLN A 205 16.23 -7.78 -2.71
C GLN A 205 16.75 -6.36 -2.47
N PRO A 206 17.31 -5.69 -3.49
CA PRO A 206 17.52 -4.25 -3.41
C PRO A 206 16.19 -3.58 -3.02
N THR A 207 16.23 -2.71 -2.02
CA THR A 207 15.02 -2.12 -1.44
C THR A 207 15.13 -0.60 -1.35
N LEU A 208 14.18 0.11 -1.97
CA LEU A 208 13.98 1.53 -1.77
C LEU A 208 12.90 1.73 -0.71
N ILE A 209 13.20 2.53 0.30
CA ILE A 209 12.25 2.89 1.35
C ILE A 209 11.94 4.38 1.20
N LEU A 210 10.65 4.70 0.98
CA LEU A 210 10.17 6.07 0.81
C LEU A 210 9.22 6.44 1.95
N VAL A 211 9.36 7.65 2.48
CA VAL A 211 8.45 8.17 3.51
C VAL A 211 8.38 9.70 3.47
N GLY A 212 7.20 10.26 3.71
CA GLY A 212 7.03 11.69 3.91
C GLY A 212 7.62 12.13 5.27
N ALA A 213 8.27 13.29 5.32
CA ALA A 213 8.84 13.83 6.56
C ALA A 213 7.78 14.08 7.65
N GLY A 214 6.57 14.42 7.25
CA GLY A 214 5.41 14.64 8.11
C GLY A 214 4.44 13.46 8.18
N ASP A 215 4.85 12.26 7.78
CA ASP A 215 4.03 11.06 7.89
C ASP A 215 4.06 10.48 9.31
N GLU A 216 3.34 11.15 10.18
CA GLU A 216 3.24 10.87 11.63
C GLU A 216 2.06 9.96 11.98
N ASN A 217 1.47 9.34 10.98
CA ASN A 217 0.20 8.67 11.08
C ASN A 217 0.29 7.23 11.55
N MET A 218 0.53 7.01 12.83
CA MET A 218 0.34 5.69 13.46
C MET A 218 -0.11 5.85 14.92
N THR A 219 0.80 6.20 15.80
CA THR A 219 0.57 6.47 17.21
C THR A 219 1.51 7.59 17.67
N SER A 220 1.31 8.10 18.87
CA SER A 220 2.25 9.06 19.48
C SER A 220 3.65 8.48 19.73
N GLU A 221 3.78 7.14 19.79
CA GLU A 221 5.04 6.46 20.11
C GLU A 221 5.82 6.02 18.88
N ILE A 222 5.14 5.61 17.80
CA ILE A 222 5.76 5.20 16.54
C ILE A 222 4.95 5.76 15.37
N ASN A 223 5.62 6.40 14.44
CA ASN A 223 5.07 6.89 13.18
C ASN A 223 5.71 6.19 11.97
N HIS A 224 5.22 6.44 10.77
CA HIS A 224 5.74 5.82 9.54
C HIS A 224 7.19 6.19 9.27
N ARG A 225 7.64 7.40 9.63
CA ARG A 225 9.02 7.80 9.48
C ARG A 225 9.95 6.94 10.35
N MET A 226 9.66 6.81 11.65
CA MET A 226 10.44 5.95 12.55
C MET A 226 10.39 4.48 12.09
N SER A 227 9.23 4.01 11.65
CA SER A 227 9.06 2.66 11.10
C SER A 227 9.92 2.43 9.85
N SER A 228 10.03 3.44 8.99
CA SER A 228 10.88 3.39 7.79
C SER A 228 12.37 3.38 8.14
N GLU A 229 12.79 4.08 9.18
CA GLU A 229 14.15 4.03 9.73
C GLU A 229 14.49 2.63 10.29
N ILE A 230 13.55 1.98 10.98
CA ILE A 230 13.68 0.59 11.45
C ILE A 230 13.85 -0.38 10.26
N LEU A 231 13.04 -0.22 9.21
CA LEU A 231 13.19 -1.01 7.97
C LEU A 231 14.58 -0.82 7.36
N ALA A 232 15.05 0.43 7.26
CA ALA A 232 16.37 0.74 6.69
C ALA A 232 17.54 0.16 7.51
N MET A 233 17.41 0.13 8.81
CA MET A 233 18.41 -0.52 9.68
C MET A 233 18.36 -2.05 9.58
N GLY A 234 17.19 -2.63 9.33
CA GLY A 234 16.99 -4.07 9.32
C GLY A 234 17.26 -4.75 7.99
N ILE A 235 16.99 -4.08 6.85
CA ILE A 235 17.12 -4.64 5.50
C ILE A 235 18.52 -4.34 4.93
N PRO A 236 19.36 -5.35 4.64
CA PRO A 236 20.78 -5.14 4.33
C PRO A 236 21.07 -4.31 3.07
N LYS A 237 20.19 -4.41 2.05
CA LYS A 237 20.35 -3.71 0.77
C LYS A 237 19.27 -2.64 0.59
N SER A 238 19.13 -1.77 1.57
CA SER A 238 18.10 -0.72 1.53
C SER A 238 18.69 0.68 1.42
N LYS A 239 17.91 1.56 0.80
CA LYS A 239 18.14 3.00 0.70
C LYS A 239 16.90 3.71 1.20
N LEU A 240 17.03 4.51 2.25
CA LEU A 240 15.93 5.34 2.78
C LEU A 240 15.97 6.73 2.15
N VAL A 241 14.81 7.19 1.67
CA VAL A 241 14.61 8.56 1.21
C VAL A 241 13.42 9.15 1.96
N VAL A 242 13.64 10.29 2.61
CA VAL A 242 12.62 11.06 3.32
C VAL A 242 12.23 12.25 2.46
N LEU A 243 10.96 12.32 2.07
CA LEU A 243 10.41 13.38 1.22
C LEU A 243 10.05 14.61 2.09
N PRO A 244 10.73 15.75 1.90
CA PRO A 244 10.44 16.95 2.69
C PRO A 244 9.03 17.47 2.39
N ASN A 245 8.36 17.98 3.42
CA ASN A 245 7.02 18.58 3.35
C ASN A 245 5.89 17.64 2.90
N GLU A 246 6.15 16.34 2.79
CA GLU A 246 5.16 15.34 2.43
C GLU A 246 4.63 14.58 3.64
N ARG A 247 3.38 14.11 3.53
CA ARG A 247 2.75 13.19 4.46
C ARG A 247 2.53 11.83 3.80
N HIS A 248 1.47 11.13 4.17
CA HIS A 248 1.24 9.74 3.74
C HIS A 248 0.99 9.60 2.23
N SER A 249 0.29 10.55 1.60
CA SER A 249 -0.20 10.45 0.22
C SER A 249 0.68 11.17 -0.82
N TYR A 250 2.01 11.16 -0.66
CA TYR A 250 2.94 11.82 -1.60
C TYR A 250 2.91 11.25 -3.03
N PHE A 251 2.43 10.05 -3.25
CA PHE A 251 2.16 9.53 -4.60
C PHE A 251 1.13 10.37 -5.38
N PHE A 252 0.38 11.21 -4.67
CA PHE A 252 -0.66 12.06 -5.24
C PHE A 252 -0.35 13.56 -5.09
N SER A 253 0.30 13.97 -3.98
CA SER A 253 0.73 15.36 -3.80
C SER A 253 1.99 15.71 -4.60
N ASN A 254 2.92 14.78 -4.72
CA ASN A 254 4.21 14.97 -5.37
C ASN A 254 4.59 13.76 -6.24
N PRO A 255 3.74 13.40 -7.22
CA PRO A 255 3.95 12.20 -8.04
C PRO A 255 5.27 12.25 -8.82
N ASP A 256 5.67 13.42 -9.33
CA ASP A 256 6.88 13.55 -10.15
C ASP A 256 8.14 13.15 -9.38
N GLU A 257 8.28 13.58 -8.13
CA GLU A 257 9.42 13.22 -7.30
C GLU A 257 9.38 11.74 -6.88
N ALA A 258 8.20 11.22 -6.50
CA ALA A 258 8.06 9.81 -6.19
C ALA A 258 8.40 8.92 -7.40
N HIS A 259 7.93 9.28 -8.60
CA HIS A 259 8.23 8.58 -9.83
C HIS A 259 9.72 8.65 -10.18
N ARG A 260 10.33 9.83 -10.08
CA ARG A 260 11.76 10.03 -10.32
C ARG A 260 12.61 9.09 -9.45
N LEU A 261 12.34 9.07 -8.14
CA LEU A 261 13.06 8.23 -7.18
C LEU A 261 12.91 6.73 -7.48
N ILE A 262 11.70 6.29 -7.79
CA ILE A 262 11.44 4.89 -8.15
C ILE A 262 12.15 4.54 -9.47
N ARG A 263 12.08 5.40 -10.49
CA ARG A 263 12.74 5.16 -11.77
C ARG A 263 14.27 5.10 -11.65
N GLU A 264 14.87 6.00 -10.88
CA GLU A 264 16.31 5.96 -10.59
C GLU A 264 16.68 4.62 -9.93
N PHE A 265 15.97 4.23 -8.91
CA PHE A 265 16.20 2.97 -8.22
C PHE A 265 16.00 1.73 -9.12
N ILE A 266 15.02 1.74 -10.02
CA ILE A 266 14.79 0.63 -10.96
C ILE A 266 15.97 0.46 -11.92
N ARG A 267 16.61 1.57 -12.34
CA ARG A 267 17.73 1.57 -13.29
C ARG A 267 19.07 1.19 -12.68
N GLU A 268 19.27 1.39 -11.37
CA GLU A 268 20.45 0.91 -10.62
C GLU A 268 20.56 -0.62 -10.66
#